data_2356194c4392566454464e2a36f5b8fa
#
_entry.id   2356194c4392566454464e2a36f5b8fa
#
_cell.length_a   1.000
_cell.length_b   1.000
_cell.length_c   1.000
_cell.angle_alpha   90.00
_cell.angle_beta   90.00
_cell.angle_gamma   90.00
#
_symmetry.space_group_name_H-M   'P 1'
#
loop_
_entity.id
_entity.type
_entity.pdbx_description
1 polymer ?
#
loop_
_entity_poly.entity_id
_entity_poly.type
_entity_poly.pdbx_seq_one_letter_code
_entity_poly.pdbx_strand_id
1 'polypeptide(L)'
;MKLPKITIYDRYIFNQVLITTLVAILLFTVVWIAPEMLLNTIKKTLSGDYTVKTACLVLFYELPKILGKAFPVGLLLGTLFTFDKLSKDSELTIFRAVGMSFQRILAPVLVLSFIITACCFVTYDKLIPISANRINMIKDRYPSTQYIYTQKNEDNTPKLAVIISRFKKDTMNNVILLDFSNKYYADVHELSNIYSAKTGKYLGDRWKLNNITQYQICLLYTSPSPRDMR
;
A
#
# COMPACT_ATOMS: atom_id res chain seq x y z
N MET A 1 22.11 23.03 -36.18
CA MET A 1 22.46 22.87 -34.76
C MET A 1 23.49 21.76 -34.66
N LYS A 2 24.80 22.05 -34.44
CA LYS A 2 25.81 21.01 -34.28
C LYS A 2 25.65 20.42 -32.91
N LEU A 3 25.38 19.10 -32.83
CA LEU A 3 25.36 18.37 -31.56
C LEU A 3 26.68 18.59 -30.84
N PRO A 4 26.67 19.01 -29.56
CA PRO A 4 27.90 19.22 -28.81
C PRO A 4 28.65 17.89 -28.72
N LYS A 5 29.94 17.91 -29.14
CA LYS A 5 30.79 16.72 -28.98
C LYS A 5 30.88 16.39 -27.50
N ILE A 6 30.52 15.16 -27.14
CA ILE A 6 30.64 14.63 -25.78
C ILE A 6 32.09 14.70 -25.36
N THR A 7 32.36 15.46 -24.32
CA THR A 7 33.73 15.70 -23.83
C THR A 7 34.00 14.74 -22.65
N ILE A 8 35.26 14.51 -22.32
CA ILE A 8 35.65 13.66 -21.18
C ILE A 8 34.99 14.15 -19.88
N TYR A 9 34.83 15.46 -19.71
CA TYR A 9 34.16 16.07 -18.55
C TYR A 9 32.67 15.74 -18.47
N ASP A 10 31.95 15.70 -19.59
CA ASP A 10 30.54 15.36 -19.62
C ASP A 10 30.32 13.92 -19.15
N ARG A 11 31.21 13.02 -19.57
CA ARG A 11 31.21 11.61 -19.14
C ARG A 11 31.56 11.45 -17.65
N TYR A 12 32.49 12.24 -17.17
CA TYR A 12 32.90 12.23 -15.75
C TYR A 12 31.74 12.65 -14.85
N ILE A 13 31.14 13.81 -15.12
CA ILE A 13 30.00 14.33 -14.36
C ILE A 13 28.80 13.36 -14.44
N PHE A 14 28.50 12.86 -15.64
CA PHE A 14 27.41 11.90 -15.83
C PHE A 14 27.59 10.66 -14.98
N ASN A 15 28.80 10.06 -15.00
CA ASN A 15 29.08 8.84 -14.25
C ASN A 15 28.99 9.07 -12.73
N GLN A 16 29.48 10.21 -12.27
CA GLN A 16 29.45 10.57 -10.85
C GLN A 16 28.01 10.81 -10.36
N VAL A 17 27.19 11.55 -11.12
CA VAL A 17 25.78 11.77 -10.81
C VAL A 17 25.00 10.45 -10.87
N LEU A 18 25.30 9.59 -11.84
CA LEU A 18 24.65 8.27 -11.98
C LEU A 18 24.92 7.37 -10.78
N ILE A 19 26.19 7.26 -10.35
CA ILE A 19 26.55 6.42 -9.20
C ILE A 19 25.90 6.94 -7.92
N THR A 20 25.98 8.24 -7.65
CA THR A 20 25.37 8.83 -6.45
C THR A 20 23.86 8.70 -6.46
N THR A 21 23.21 8.83 -7.63
CA THR A 21 21.78 8.63 -7.78
C THR A 21 21.38 7.18 -7.53
N LEU A 22 22.14 6.21 -8.05
CA LEU A 22 21.87 4.79 -7.79
C LEU A 22 22.00 4.45 -6.30
N VAL A 23 23.03 4.95 -5.64
CA VAL A 23 23.23 4.77 -4.20
C VAL A 23 22.07 5.42 -3.43
N ALA A 24 21.66 6.62 -3.80
CA ALA A 24 20.55 7.32 -3.16
C ALA A 24 19.22 6.56 -3.35
N ILE A 25 18.93 6.02 -4.55
CA ILE A 25 17.76 5.19 -4.82
C ILE A 25 17.78 3.94 -3.93
N LEU A 26 18.93 3.28 -3.83
CA LEU A 26 19.09 2.08 -3.01
C LEU A 26 18.85 2.38 -1.53
N LEU A 27 19.49 3.41 -0.98
CA LEU A 27 19.30 3.83 0.40
C LEU A 27 17.84 4.18 0.69
N PHE A 28 17.21 4.98 -0.17
CA PHE A 28 15.81 5.36 -0.02
C PHE A 28 14.89 4.14 -0.07
N THR A 29 15.16 3.20 -0.97
CA THR A 29 14.41 1.96 -1.11
C THR A 29 14.48 1.13 0.18
N VAL A 30 15.68 0.96 0.75
CA VAL A 30 15.88 0.21 2.01
C VAL A 30 15.16 0.87 3.17
N VAL A 31 15.29 2.19 3.32
CA VAL A 31 14.62 2.96 4.38
C VAL A 31 13.10 2.87 4.27
N TRP A 32 12.55 2.86 3.05
CA TRP A 32 11.10 2.80 2.82
C TRP A 32 10.51 1.39 2.99
N ILE A 33 11.28 0.35 2.66
CA ILE A 33 10.86 -1.05 2.83
C ILE A 33 10.64 -1.39 4.31
N ALA A 34 11.49 -0.88 5.19
CA ALA A 34 11.52 -1.31 6.58
C ALA A 34 10.22 -1.05 7.37
N PRO A 35 9.63 0.16 7.43
CA PRO A 35 8.50 0.42 8.31
C PRO A 35 7.15 -0.12 7.80
N GLU A 36 6.83 0.05 6.52
CA GLU A 36 5.48 -0.28 6.03
C GLU A 36 5.33 -1.73 5.58
N MET A 37 6.32 -2.26 4.90
CA MET A 37 6.22 -3.56 4.25
C MET A 37 6.64 -4.72 5.12
N LEU A 38 7.82 -4.60 5.76
CA LEU A 38 8.34 -5.67 6.62
C LEU A 38 7.39 -5.93 7.79
N LEU A 39 6.94 -4.87 8.49
CA LEU A 39 6.04 -5.03 9.63
C LEU A 39 4.72 -5.69 9.25
N ASN A 40 4.12 -5.28 8.13
CA ASN A 40 2.86 -5.87 7.66
C ASN A 40 3.04 -7.32 7.18
N THR A 41 4.13 -7.61 6.49
CA THR A 41 4.42 -8.96 5.99
C THR A 41 4.78 -9.90 7.13
N ILE A 42 5.58 -9.44 8.11
CA ILE A 42 5.92 -10.21 9.31
C ILE A 42 4.66 -10.50 10.13
N LYS A 43 3.80 -9.51 10.37
CA LYS A 43 2.51 -9.72 11.08
C LYS A 43 1.67 -10.80 10.42
N LYS A 44 1.52 -10.79 9.09
CA LYS A 44 0.76 -11.79 8.34
C LYS A 44 1.42 -13.16 8.34
N THR A 45 2.75 -13.23 8.39
CA THR A 45 3.47 -14.51 8.49
C THR A 45 3.33 -15.10 9.89
N LEU A 46 3.44 -14.29 10.95
CA LEU A 46 3.21 -14.73 12.34
C LEU A 46 1.77 -15.15 12.58
N SER A 47 0.81 -14.49 11.93
CA SER A 47 -0.61 -14.89 11.98
C SER A 47 -0.90 -16.20 11.24
N GLY A 48 0.09 -16.79 10.56
CA GLY A 48 -0.07 -18.02 9.77
C GLY A 48 -0.80 -17.81 8.43
N ASP A 49 -1.03 -16.55 8.03
CA ASP A 49 -1.69 -16.23 6.76
C ASP A 49 -0.75 -16.44 5.58
N TYR A 50 0.56 -16.24 5.76
CA TYR A 50 1.57 -16.43 4.71
C TYR A 50 2.63 -17.44 5.12
N THR A 51 3.01 -18.30 4.18
CA THR A 51 4.23 -19.09 4.30
C THR A 51 5.43 -18.17 4.05
N VAL A 52 6.60 -18.44 4.64
CA VAL A 52 7.82 -17.65 4.46
C VAL A 52 8.15 -17.44 2.98
N LYS A 53 8.00 -18.47 2.14
CA LYS A 53 8.18 -18.37 0.68
C LYS A 53 7.23 -17.34 0.05
N THR A 54 5.96 -17.36 0.45
CA THR A 54 4.94 -16.42 -0.03
C THR A 54 5.23 -15.01 0.42
N ALA A 55 5.69 -14.83 1.66
CA ALA A 55 6.09 -13.54 2.20
C ALA A 55 7.24 -12.90 1.40
N CYS A 56 8.30 -13.66 1.11
CA CYS A 56 9.41 -13.19 0.27
C CYS A 56 8.94 -12.83 -1.15
N LEU A 57 8.03 -13.61 -1.71
CA LEU A 57 7.49 -13.38 -3.06
C LEU A 57 6.62 -12.12 -3.11
N VAL A 58 5.81 -11.87 -2.09
CA VAL A 58 5.03 -10.63 -1.95
C VAL A 58 5.96 -9.43 -1.82
N LEU A 59 7.00 -9.49 -0.99
CA LEU A 59 8.00 -8.43 -0.86
C LEU A 59 8.66 -8.12 -2.20
N PHE A 60 9.02 -9.14 -2.97
CA PHE A 60 9.61 -8.95 -4.29
C PHE A 60 8.67 -8.25 -5.28
N TYR A 61 7.39 -8.63 -5.30
CA TYR A 61 6.40 -7.98 -6.16
C TYR A 61 6.01 -6.57 -5.70
N GLU A 62 6.27 -6.21 -4.46
CA GLU A 62 6.03 -4.84 -3.98
C GLU A 62 7.19 -3.88 -4.30
N LEU A 63 8.39 -4.39 -4.62
CA LEU A 63 9.56 -3.58 -4.98
C LEU A 63 9.31 -2.53 -6.08
N PRO A 64 8.62 -2.84 -7.20
CA PRO A 64 8.38 -1.85 -8.25
C PRO A 64 7.62 -0.62 -7.76
N LYS A 65 6.69 -0.80 -6.83
CA LYS A 65 5.92 0.30 -6.25
C LYS A 65 6.81 1.26 -5.43
N ILE A 66 7.80 0.72 -4.74
CA ILE A 66 8.77 1.51 -3.96
C ILE A 66 9.75 2.19 -4.88
N LEU A 67 10.30 1.47 -5.88
CA LEU A 67 11.21 2.01 -6.87
C LEU A 67 10.61 3.20 -7.62
N GLY A 68 9.32 3.13 -8.00
CA GLY A 68 8.62 4.23 -8.63
C GLY A 68 8.68 5.53 -7.81
N LYS A 69 8.57 5.42 -6.48
CA LYS A 69 8.71 6.57 -5.57
C LYS A 69 10.18 6.95 -5.33
N ALA A 70 11.08 5.97 -5.34
CA ALA A 70 12.49 6.17 -5.07
C ALA A 70 13.24 6.90 -6.21
N PHE A 71 12.83 6.71 -7.46
CA PHE A 71 13.49 7.31 -8.62
C PHE A 71 13.58 8.85 -8.55
N PRO A 72 12.49 9.61 -8.38
CA PRO A 72 12.59 11.09 -8.37
C PRO A 72 13.35 11.58 -7.14
N VAL A 73 13.16 10.96 -5.98
CA VAL A 73 13.87 11.35 -4.75
C VAL A 73 15.35 11.01 -4.83
N GLY A 74 15.68 9.84 -5.38
CA GLY A 74 17.07 9.42 -5.58
C GLY A 74 17.80 10.32 -6.58
N LEU A 75 17.16 10.78 -7.65
CA LEU A 75 17.74 11.72 -8.59
C LEU A 75 18.02 13.07 -7.90
N LEU A 76 17.06 13.57 -7.12
CA LEU A 76 17.22 14.83 -6.39
C LEU A 76 18.38 14.76 -5.40
N LEU A 77 18.42 13.73 -4.58
CA LEU A 77 19.50 13.52 -3.61
C LEU A 77 20.85 13.26 -4.29
N GLY A 78 20.86 12.42 -5.33
CA GLY A 78 22.07 12.11 -6.09
C GLY A 78 22.68 13.34 -6.75
N THR A 79 21.87 14.19 -7.34
CA THR A 79 22.34 15.46 -7.92
C THR A 79 22.86 16.41 -6.84
N LEU A 80 22.11 16.57 -5.74
CA LEU A 80 22.50 17.44 -4.63
C LEU A 80 23.85 17.01 -4.05
N PHE A 81 24.03 15.75 -3.72
CA PHE A 81 25.29 15.24 -3.16
C PHE A 81 26.46 15.32 -4.14
N THR A 82 26.20 15.09 -5.43
CA THR A 82 27.25 15.22 -6.44
C THR A 82 27.73 16.66 -6.55
N PHE A 83 26.83 17.63 -6.66
CA PHE A 83 27.21 19.03 -6.76
C PHE A 83 27.82 19.59 -5.47
N ASP A 84 27.35 19.15 -4.31
CA ASP A 84 28.00 19.50 -3.04
C ASP A 84 29.44 19.00 -2.99
N LYS A 85 29.68 17.76 -3.41
CA LYS A 85 31.02 17.18 -3.50
C LYS A 85 31.91 17.95 -4.50
N LEU A 86 31.44 18.15 -5.73
CA LEU A 86 32.15 18.91 -6.77
C LEU A 86 32.51 20.34 -6.32
N SER A 87 31.62 20.95 -5.52
CA SER A 87 31.84 22.27 -4.95
C SER A 87 32.91 22.26 -3.85
N LYS A 88 32.85 21.28 -2.93
CA LYS A 88 33.82 21.11 -1.83
C LYS A 88 35.22 20.78 -2.35
N ASP A 89 35.31 19.95 -3.37
CA ASP A 89 36.57 19.56 -4.00
C ASP A 89 37.12 20.66 -4.95
N SER A 90 36.43 21.82 -5.02
CA SER A 90 36.76 22.97 -5.91
C SER A 90 36.74 22.63 -7.41
N GLU A 91 36.31 21.46 -7.81
CA GLU A 91 36.22 21.01 -9.20
C GLU A 91 35.26 21.88 -10.01
N LEU A 92 34.14 22.31 -9.42
CA LEU A 92 33.20 23.22 -10.05
C LEU A 92 33.85 24.59 -10.41
N THR A 93 34.71 25.08 -9.52
CA THR A 93 35.45 26.32 -9.73
C THR A 93 36.48 26.16 -10.85
N ILE A 94 37.16 25.01 -10.92
CA ILE A 94 38.11 24.69 -11.99
C ILE A 94 37.40 24.66 -13.36
N PHE A 95 36.23 24.00 -13.44
CA PHE A 95 35.46 23.94 -14.68
C PHE A 95 35.03 25.34 -15.16
N ARG A 96 34.67 26.23 -14.23
CA ARG A 96 34.32 27.62 -14.55
C ARG A 96 35.55 28.43 -14.97
N ALA A 97 36.70 28.19 -14.33
CA ALA A 97 37.95 28.88 -14.68
C ALA A 97 38.45 28.52 -16.09
N VAL A 98 38.20 27.32 -16.55
CA VAL A 98 38.50 26.87 -17.93
C VAL A 98 37.48 27.42 -18.94
N GLY A 99 36.46 28.18 -18.48
CA GLY A 99 35.47 28.83 -19.36
C GLY A 99 34.27 27.94 -19.71
N MET A 100 34.01 26.85 -18.96
CA MET A 100 32.81 26.07 -19.19
C MET A 100 31.56 26.80 -18.71
N SER A 101 30.55 26.86 -19.57
CA SER A 101 29.27 27.47 -19.22
C SER A 101 28.51 26.59 -18.23
N PHE A 102 27.74 27.20 -17.32
CA PHE A 102 26.92 26.48 -16.34
C PHE A 102 25.92 25.53 -16.99
N GLN A 103 25.33 25.89 -18.11
CA GLN A 103 24.44 25.07 -18.90
C GLN A 103 25.09 23.77 -19.39
N ARG A 104 26.39 23.81 -19.72
CA ARG A 104 27.15 22.65 -20.16
C ARG A 104 27.43 21.70 -19.00
N ILE A 105 27.67 22.22 -17.80
CA ILE A 105 27.87 21.40 -16.58
C ILE A 105 26.57 20.69 -16.20
N LEU A 106 25.40 21.31 -16.42
CA LEU A 106 24.09 20.73 -16.16
C LEU A 106 23.61 19.75 -17.23
N ALA A 107 24.12 19.84 -18.46
CA ALA A 107 23.66 18.98 -19.56
C ALA A 107 23.65 17.47 -19.25
N PRO A 108 24.72 16.88 -18.63
CA PRO A 108 24.71 15.45 -18.26
C PRO A 108 23.61 15.09 -17.26
N VAL A 109 23.30 16.00 -16.34
CA VAL A 109 22.23 15.81 -15.34
C VAL A 109 20.87 15.81 -16.01
N LEU A 110 20.63 16.70 -16.96
CA LEU A 110 19.38 16.76 -17.73
C LEU A 110 19.17 15.49 -18.56
N VAL A 111 20.23 14.95 -19.16
CA VAL A 111 20.16 13.67 -19.87
C VAL A 111 19.81 12.53 -18.91
N LEU A 112 20.44 12.47 -17.74
CA LEU A 112 20.14 11.46 -16.73
C LEU A 112 18.70 11.60 -16.21
N SER A 113 18.23 12.83 -15.98
CA SER A 113 16.85 13.06 -15.52
C SER A 113 15.82 12.59 -16.55
N PHE A 114 16.08 12.76 -17.83
CA PHE A 114 15.21 12.25 -18.89
C PHE A 114 15.17 10.71 -18.91
N ILE A 115 16.33 10.06 -18.73
CA ILE A 115 16.40 8.59 -18.64
C ILE A 115 15.60 8.07 -17.43
N ILE A 116 15.80 8.70 -16.27
CA ILE A 116 15.08 8.30 -15.04
C ILE A 116 13.57 8.54 -15.17
N THR A 117 13.16 9.63 -15.80
CA THR A 117 11.75 9.91 -16.08
C THR A 117 11.13 8.83 -16.97
N ALA A 118 11.84 8.40 -18.01
CA ALA A 118 11.40 7.30 -18.87
C ALA A 118 11.30 5.98 -18.09
N CYS A 119 12.27 5.64 -17.23
CA CYS A 119 12.23 4.49 -16.35
C CYS A 119 11.05 4.56 -15.38
N CYS A 120 10.79 5.74 -14.81
CA CYS A 120 9.67 5.99 -13.91
C CYS A 120 8.34 5.73 -14.63
N PHE A 121 8.18 6.26 -15.84
CA PHE A 121 6.99 6.05 -16.66
C PHE A 121 6.72 4.57 -16.94
N VAL A 122 7.73 3.82 -17.38
CA VAL A 122 7.62 2.37 -17.61
C VAL A 122 7.26 1.62 -16.34
N THR A 123 7.80 2.05 -15.20
CA THR A 123 7.53 1.43 -13.89
C THR A 123 6.07 1.62 -13.51
N TYR A 124 5.53 2.84 -13.65
CA TYR A 124 4.14 3.12 -13.31
C TYR A 124 3.14 2.48 -14.28
N ASP A 125 3.44 2.51 -15.59
CA ASP A 125 2.52 2.02 -16.62
C ASP A 125 2.47 0.49 -16.70
N LYS A 126 3.61 -0.19 -16.56
CA LYS A 126 3.71 -1.64 -16.77
C LYS A 126 4.05 -2.45 -15.53
N LEU A 127 5.10 -2.07 -14.79
CA LEU A 127 5.59 -2.91 -13.70
C LEU A 127 4.64 -2.94 -12.50
N ILE A 128 4.10 -1.79 -12.11
CA ILE A 128 3.18 -1.71 -10.95
C ILE A 128 1.90 -2.49 -11.18
N PRO A 129 1.15 -2.35 -12.31
CA PRO A 129 -0.09 -3.11 -12.51
C PRO A 129 0.17 -4.62 -12.64
N ILE A 130 1.26 -5.03 -13.30
CA ILE A 130 1.62 -6.46 -13.37
C ILE A 130 1.88 -7.02 -11.97
N SER A 131 2.65 -6.30 -11.17
CA SER A 131 2.97 -6.69 -9.79
C SER A 131 1.73 -6.71 -8.90
N ALA A 132 0.86 -5.71 -9.00
CA ALA A 132 -0.40 -5.65 -8.26
C ALA A 132 -1.32 -6.83 -8.58
N ASN A 133 -1.46 -7.19 -9.86
CA ASN A 133 -2.25 -8.36 -10.26
C ASN A 133 -1.68 -9.66 -9.67
N ARG A 134 -0.36 -9.82 -9.65
CA ARG A 134 0.29 -10.99 -9.04
C ARG A 134 0.07 -11.05 -7.53
N ILE A 135 0.18 -9.91 -6.85
CA ILE A 135 -0.10 -9.80 -5.41
C ILE A 135 -1.56 -10.15 -5.12
N ASN A 136 -2.52 -9.67 -5.94
CA ASN A 136 -3.93 -9.98 -5.76
C ASN A 136 -4.20 -11.48 -5.94
N MET A 137 -3.63 -12.13 -6.95
CA MET A 137 -3.72 -13.60 -7.13
C MET A 137 -3.16 -14.37 -5.93
N ILE A 138 -2.09 -13.86 -5.30
CA ILE A 138 -1.54 -14.46 -4.08
C ILE A 138 -2.48 -14.23 -2.90
N LYS A 139 -3.04 -13.03 -2.76
CA LYS A 139 -4.00 -12.69 -1.71
C LYS A 139 -5.30 -13.49 -1.84
N ASP A 140 -5.81 -13.70 -3.04
CA ASP A 140 -7.00 -14.53 -3.31
C ASP A 140 -6.76 -15.99 -2.95
N ARG A 141 -5.53 -16.48 -3.11
CA ARG A 141 -5.15 -17.84 -2.68
C ARG A 141 -5.01 -17.98 -1.16
N TYR A 142 -4.82 -16.87 -0.45
CA TYR A 142 -4.75 -16.77 1.01
C TYR A 142 -5.70 -15.66 1.48
N PRO A 143 -7.02 -15.87 1.41
CA PRO A 143 -7.98 -14.86 1.81
C PRO A 143 -7.87 -14.61 3.32
N SER A 144 -7.12 -13.59 3.68
CA SER A 144 -7.17 -12.96 5.00
C SER A 144 -8.24 -11.88 5.05
N THR A 145 -9.16 -11.92 4.09
CA THR A 145 -10.13 -10.86 3.85
C THR A 145 -11.32 -11.02 4.77
N GLN A 146 -11.68 -9.93 5.39
CA GLN A 146 -12.98 -9.77 6.00
C GLN A 146 -14.03 -10.07 4.92
N TYR A 147 -14.77 -11.13 5.14
CA TYR A 147 -15.88 -11.49 4.26
C TYR A 147 -17.13 -10.82 4.81
N ILE A 148 -17.73 -9.96 4.03
CA ILE A 148 -18.99 -9.29 4.41
C ILE A 148 -20.06 -9.83 3.48
N TYR A 149 -21.02 -10.57 4.07
CA TYR A 149 -22.20 -11.05 3.37
C TYR A 149 -23.43 -10.35 3.94
N THR A 150 -24.23 -9.76 3.08
CA THR A 150 -25.47 -9.08 3.48
C THR A 150 -26.64 -9.75 2.78
N GLN A 151 -27.52 -10.36 3.54
CA GLN A 151 -28.81 -10.83 3.04
C GLN A 151 -29.81 -9.67 3.10
N LYS A 152 -30.46 -9.42 1.99
CA LYS A 152 -31.46 -8.35 1.85
C LYS A 152 -32.86 -8.94 1.79
N ASN A 153 -33.85 -8.17 2.25
CA ASN A 153 -35.27 -8.43 2.04
C ASN A 153 -35.68 -8.07 0.60
N GLU A 154 -36.92 -8.38 0.22
CA GLU A 154 -37.50 -8.00 -1.08
C GLU A 154 -37.51 -6.48 -1.28
N ASP A 155 -37.58 -5.70 -0.22
CA ASP A 155 -37.56 -4.23 -0.20
C ASP A 155 -36.13 -3.65 -0.24
N ASN A 156 -35.12 -4.46 -0.58
CA ASN A 156 -33.69 -4.10 -0.64
C ASN A 156 -33.06 -3.65 0.70
N THR A 157 -33.78 -3.81 1.80
CA THR A 157 -33.33 -3.50 3.16
C THR A 157 -32.51 -4.63 3.74
N PRO A 158 -31.47 -4.36 4.56
CA PRO A 158 -30.65 -5.41 5.14
C PRO A 158 -31.46 -6.23 6.16
N LYS A 159 -31.50 -7.55 5.99
CA LYS A 159 -32.09 -8.51 6.93
C LYS A 159 -31.04 -9.06 7.88
N LEU A 160 -29.93 -9.47 7.34
CA LEU A 160 -28.84 -10.08 8.08
C LEU A 160 -27.51 -9.66 7.46
N ALA A 161 -26.58 -9.19 8.26
CA ALA A 161 -25.22 -8.95 7.80
C ALA A 161 -24.24 -9.85 8.58
N VAL A 162 -23.39 -10.55 7.85
CA VAL A 162 -22.37 -11.44 8.41
C VAL A 162 -21.00 -10.88 8.08
N ILE A 163 -20.21 -10.63 9.09
CA ILE A 163 -18.82 -10.17 8.98
C ILE A 163 -17.92 -11.28 9.49
N ILE A 164 -17.08 -11.82 8.62
CA ILE A 164 -16.11 -12.87 8.98
C ILE A 164 -14.72 -12.23 8.88
N SER A 165 -14.02 -12.14 10.00
CA SER A 165 -12.68 -11.54 10.01
C SER A 165 -11.63 -12.41 9.34
N ARG A 166 -11.84 -13.75 9.35
CA ARG A 166 -10.89 -14.69 8.74
C ARG A 166 -11.59 -15.97 8.31
N PHE A 167 -11.48 -16.30 7.03
CA PHE A 167 -12.02 -17.54 6.46
C PHE A 167 -10.87 -18.39 5.92
N LYS A 168 -10.69 -19.60 6.42
CA LYS A 168 -9.65 -20.54 5.99
C LYS A 168 -10.24 -21.91 5.72
N LYS A 169 -10.28 -22.32 4.46
CA LYS A 169 -10.97 -23.53 3.99
C LYS A 169 -12.43 -23.56 4.47
N ASP A 170 -12.76 -24.37 5.49
CA ASP A 170 -14.11 -24.51 6.03
C ASP A 170 -14.25 -23.90 7.42
N THR A 171 -13.18 -23.28 7.96
CA THR A 171 -13.18 -22.68 9.30
C THR A 171 -13.19 -21.17 9.23
N MET A 172 -14.06 -20.57 10.02
CA MET A 172 -14.23 -19.13 10.17
C MET A 172 -13.75 -18.71 11.55
N ASN A 173 -13.03 -17.61 11.64
CA ASN A 173 -12.61 -17.03 12.92
C ASN A 173 -13.18 -15.62 13.05
N ASN A 174 -13.64 -15.29 14.25
CA ASN A 174 -14.29 -14.03 14.58
C ASN A 174 -15.44 -13.71 13.60
N VAL A 175 -16.53 -14.41 13.77
CA VAL A 175 -17.77 -14.21 13.01
C VAL A 175 -18.67 -13.27 13.79
N ILE A 176 -19.07 -12.17 13.18
CA ILE A 176 -20.04 -11.23 13.73
C ILE A 176 -21.28 -11.29 12.86
N LEU A 177 -22.42 -11.61 13.45
CA LEU A 177 -23.73 -11.61 12.82
C LEU A 177 -24.50 -10.39 13.35
N LEU A 178 -24.97 -9.57 12.44
CA LEU A 178 -25.83 -8.44 12.71
C LEU A 178 -27.23 -8.78 12.23
N ASP A 179 -28.19 -8.82 13.13
CA ASP A 179 -29.58 -9.16 12.85
C ASP A 179 -30.46 -7.90 12.88
N PHE A 180 -31.09 -7.61 11.74
CA PHE A 180 -31.98 -6.49 11.54
C PHE A 180 -33.45 -6.91 11.43
N SER A 181 -33.80 -8.12 11.88
CA SER A 181 -35.11 -8.73 11.64
C SER A 181 -36.24 -8.18 12.51
N ASN A 182 -35.95 -7.42 13.56
CA ASN A 182 -37.00 -6.94 14.46
C ASN A 182 -37.66 -5.66 13.91
N LYS A 183 -38.90 -5.80 13.49
CA LYS A 183 -39.79 -4.70 13.14
C LYS A 183 -40.47 -4.15 14.39
N TYR A 184 -39.85 -3.19 15.09
CA TYR A 184 -40.54 -2.53 16.21
C TYR A 184 -41.29 -1.25 15.78
N TYR A 185 -40.88 -0.61 14.65
CA TYR A 185 -41.56 0.51 14.03
C TYR A 185 -41.53 0.35 12.51
N ALA A 186 -42.61 0.72 11.84
CA ALA A 186 -42.94 0.36 10.45
C ALA A 186 -41.94 0.81 9.36
N ASP A 187 -40.98 1.70 9.65
CA ASP A 187 -40.13 2.33 8.64
C ASP A 187 -38.64 2.36 8.91
N VAL A 188 -38.14 1.83 10.04
CA VAL A 188 -36.70 1.84 10.36
C VAL A 188 -36.26 0.42 10.69
N HIS A 189 -35.39 -0.14 9.83
CA HIS A 189 -34.72 -1.42 10.10
C HIS A 189 -33.59 -1.20 11.09
N GLU A 190 -33.87 -1.40 12.37
CA GLU A 190 -32.93 -1.23 13.44
C GLU A 190 -32.19 -2.54 13.74
N LEU A 191 -30.93 -2.40 14.13
CA LEU A 191 -30.11 -3.52 14.55
C LEU A 191 -30.63 -4.07 15.89
N SER A 192 -31.19 -5.30 15.86
CA SER A 192 -31.83 -5.92 17.04
C SER A 192 -30.84 -6.70 17.88
N ASN A 193 -30.04 -7.53 17.24
CA ASN A 193 -29.13 -8.43 17.92
C ASN A 193 -27.76 -8.49 17.22
N ILE A 194 -26.73 -8.58 18.01
CA ILE A 194 -25.36 -8.85 17.56
C ILE A 194 -24.94 -10.18 18.12
N TYR A 195 -24.58 -11.11 17.26
CA TYR A 195 -23.98 -12.38 17.66
C TYR A 195 -22.51 -12.37 17.32
N SER A 196 -21.65 -12.55 18.32
CA SER A 196 -20.22 -12.69 18.14
C SER A 196 -19.79 -14.11 18.42
N ALA A 197 -19.17 -14.79 17.45
CA ALA A 197 -18.66 -16.13 17.60
C ALA A 197 -17.14 -16.17 17.35
N LYS A 198 -16.39 -16.82 18.25
CA LYS A 198 -14.93 -16.96 18.10
C LYS A 198 -14.56 -17.81 16.90
N THR A 199 -15.29 -18.90 16.66
CA THR A 199 -15.03 -19.84 15.57
C THR A 199 -16.33 -20.33 14.95
N GLY A 200 -16.31 -20.52 13.64
CA GLY A 200 -17.40 -21.13 12.89
C GLY A 200 -16.88 -22.17 11.90
N LYS A 201 -17.71 -23.12 11.52
CA LYS A 201 -17.42 -24.13 10.52
C LYS A 201 -18.54 -24.15 9.49
N TYR A 202 -18.17 -24.11 8.21
CA TYR A 202 -19.09 -24.24 7.11
C TYR A 202 -19.27 -25.72 6.76
N LEU A 203 -20.52 -26.19 6.76
CA LEU A 203 -20.88 -27.60 6.52
C LEU A 203 -21.58 -27.78 5.15
N GLY A 204 -21.41 -26.83 4.23
CA GLY A 204 -22.01 -26.84 2.91
C GLY A 204 -23.39 -26.17 2.87
N ASP A 205 -24.30 -26.53 3.77
CA ASP A 205 -25.68 -25.98 3.83
C ASP A 205 -25.95 -25.21 5.13
N ARG A 206 -25.13 -25.40 6.15
CA ARG A 206 -25.31 -24.80 7.48
C ARG A 206 -24.00 -24.33 8.07
N TRP A 207 -24.11 -23.29 8.89
CA TRP A 207 -22.99 -22.76 9.64
C TRP A 207 -23.07 -23.19 11.09
N LYS A 208 -22.04 -23.84 11.58
CA LYS A 208 -21.91 -24.20 12.99
C LYS A 208 -20.99 -23.20 13.67
N LEU A 209 -21.54 -22.36 14.51
CA LEU A 209 -20.81 -21.36 15.28
C LEU A 209 -20.54 -21.88 16.68
N ASN A 210 -19.31 -21.67 17.18
CA ASN A 210 -18.90 -22.07 18.52
C ASN A 210 -18.53 -20.82 19.32
N ASN A 211 -18.79 -20.87 20.63
CA ASN A 211 -18.56 -19.76 21.58
C ASN A 211 -19.27 -18.48 21.13
N ILE A 212 -20.60 -18.57 21.07
CA ILE A 212 -21.45 -17.45 20.68
C ILE A 212 -21.73 -16.59 21.91
N THR A 213 -21.49 -15.29 21.77
CA THR A 213 -21.94 -14.26 22.71
C THR A 213 -23.01 -13.42 22.00
N GLN A 214 -24.20 -13.37 22.59
CA GLN A 214 -25.31 -12.57 22.07
C GLN A 214 -25.34 -11.23 22.80
N TYR A 215 -25.40 -10.16 22.06
CA TYR A 215 -25.65 -8.80 22.57
C TYR A 215 -27.00 -8.36 22.02
N GLN A 216 -27.97 -8.15 22.90
CA GLN A 216 -29.24 -7.58 22.56
C GLN A 216 -29.18 -6.08 22.71
N ILE A 217 -29.49 -5.35 21.66
CA ILE A 217 -29.53 -3.90 21.69
C ILE A 217 -30.91 -3.51 22.21
N CYS A 218 -30.96 -3.04 23.45
CA CYS A 218 -32.15 -2.46 24.06
C CYS A 218 -32.12 -0.97 23.78
N LEU A 219 -32.93 -0.48 22.83
CA LEU A 219 -33.14 0.95 22.68
C LEU A 219 -33.99 1.42 23.86
N LEU A 220 -33.31 1.95 24.88
CA LEU A 220 -34.00 2.68 25.93
C LEU A 220 -34.50 4.01 25.33
N TYR A 221 -35.77 4.03 24.94
CA TYR A 221 -36.44 5.26 24.53
C TYR A 221 -36.54 6.13 25.79
N THR A 222 -35.62 7.07 25.94
CA THR A 222 -35.79 8.15 26.88
C THR A 222 -36.88 9.05 26.31
N SER A 223 -38.11 8.88 26.80
CA SER A 223 -39.15 9.86 26.54
C SER A 223 -38.62 11.25 26.91
N PRO A 224 -38.85 12.28 26.05
CA PRO A 224 -38.36 13.60 26.36
C PRO A 224 -38.93 14.00 27.73
N SER A 225 -38.01 14.42 28.63
CA SER A 225 -38.38 14.87 29.96
C SER A 225 -39.40 16.00 29.84
N PRO A 226 -40.40 16.08 30.75
CA PRO A 226 -41.38 17.18 30.72
C PRO A 226 -40.73 18.57 30.84
N ARG A 227 -39.42 18.67 31.10
CA ARG A 227 -38.66 19.92 31.10
C ARG A 227 -38.25 20.42 29.72
N ASP A 228 -38.25 19.55 28.71
CA ASP A 228 -37.82 19.91 27.35
C ASP A 228 -38.98 20.39 26.47
N MET A 229 -40.17 20.48 27.05
CA MET A 229 -41.42 20.98 26.39
C MET A 229 -41.82 22.39 26.91
N ARG A 230 -40.88 23.25 27.26
CA ARG A 230 -41.13 24.65 27.57
C ARG A 230 -40.42 25.60 26.64
#